data_e949212ffba8acbc53345ca25072a21e
#
_entry.id   e949212ffba8acbc53345ca25072a21e
#
_cell.length_a   1.000
_cell.length_b   1.000
_cell.length_c   1.000
_cell.angle_alpha   90.00
_cell.angle_beta   90.00
_cell.angle_gamma   90.00
#
_symmetry.space_group_name_H-M   'P 1'
#
loop_
_entity.id
_entity.type
_entity.pdbx_description
1 polymer ?
#
loop_
_entity_poly.entity_id
_entity_poly.type
_entity_poly.pdbx_seq_one_letter_code
_entity_poly.pdbx_strand_id
1 'polypeptide(L)'
;MRIEPAPPSSDPRYLEALQSCFGGWGGETEFDWYFRRPFAGAVADRFVIVDDGEWIAGSAVSWRKLADAGGAERRVGIMTGSWTLPAARGRGCFGTIIEHSRLLCVERGADWLIAFVTQDNPSRRQLERAGSLMIPTDYLWSEEGAAAPGPEPLSVERSPDRIEALWQRHSALGEGRVRFLYEDPQAWAGQLVDRPLPTDLLEVEGRGDVLVERHAVFDRILATIPSTPDDRLELARAVRARALRGGRRFFAFTSRAEEAAEWREALALGGTAGFITLLAGASPPPEAGLPWSIESGDRV
;
A
#
# COMPACT_ATOMS: atom_id res chain seq x y z
N MET A 1 -5.49 -11.18 -28.58
CA MET A 1 -5.61 -10.39 -27.33
C MET A 1 -5.52 -8.90 -27.68
N ARG A 2 -6.40 -8.07 -27.18
CA ARG A 2 -6.38 -6.59 -27.29
C ARG A 2 -6.62 -5.98 -25.91
N ILE A 3 -6.14 -4.76 -25.71
CA ILE A 3 -6.38 -4.01 -24.47
C ILE A 3 -7.51 -3.02 -24.73
N GLU A 4 -8.42 -2.92 -23.78
CA GLU A 4 -9.52 -1.96 -23.82
C GLU A 4 -9.59 -1.23 -22.47
N PRO A 5 -9.95 0.07 -22.45
CA PRO A 5 -10.37 0.71 -21.21
C PRO A 5 -11.49 -0.10 -20.57
N ALA A 6 -11.44 -0.29 -19.26
CA ALA A 6 -12.55 -0.91 -18.57
C ALA A 6 -13.79 0.00 -18.71
N PRO A 7 -14.99 -0.57 -18.87
CA PRO A 7 -16.20 0.23 -18.98
C PRO A 7 -16.45 1.06 -17.72
N PRO A 8 -17.41 2.00 -17.80
CA PRO A 8 -17.77 2.82 -16.64
C PRO A 8 -17.97 1.98 -15.38
N SER A 9 -17.76 2.58 -14.25
CA SER A 9 -17.76 1.94 -12.94
C SER A 9 -19.08 1.25 -12.53
N SER A 10 -20.16 1.45 -13.28
CA SER A 10 -21.45 0.76 -13.10
C SER A 10 -21.49 -0.67 -13.67
N ASP A 11 -20.46 -1.08 -14.41
CA ASP A 11 -20.40 -2.45 -14.94
C ASP A 11 -19.85 -3.39 -13.85
N PRO A 12 -20.63 -4.38 -13.37
CA PRO A 12 -20.22 -5.25 -12.27
C PRO A 12 -19.12 -6.25 -12.66
N ARG A 13 -18.91 -6.50 -13.94
CA ARG A 13 -17.97 -7.53 -14.41
C ARG A 13 -16.55 -7.36 -13.91
N TYR A 14 -16.09 -6.11 -13.73
CA TYR A 14 -14.73 -5.89 -13.22
C TYR A 14 -14.59 -6.31 -11.75
N LEU A 15 -15.59 -6.00 -10.92
CA LEU A 15 -15.63 -6.45 -9.53
C LEU A 15 -15.76 -7.98 -9.43
N GLU A 16 -16.62 -8.58 -10.26
CA GLU A 16 -16.78 -10.04 -10.34
C GLU A 16 -15.47 -10.74 -10.73
N ALA A 17 -14.71 -10.18 -11.66
CA ALA A 17 -13.40 -10.70 -12.05
C ALA A 17 -12.38 -10.62 -10.89
N LEU A 18 -12.35 -9.51 -10.15
CA LEU A 18 -11.52 -9.37 -8.95
C LEU A 18 -11.90 -10.41 -7.89
N GLN A 19 -13.19 -10.57 -7.60
CA GLN A 19 -13.69 -11.56 -6.63
C GLN A 19 -13.37 -12.99 -7.05
N SER A 20 -13.49 -13.30 -8.34
CA SER A 20 -13.13 -14.62 -8.90
C SER A 20 -11.64 -14.93 -8.80
N CYS A 21 -10.78 -13.92 -8.95
CA CYS A 21 -9.32 -14.12 -8.93
C CYS A 21 -8.71 -14.05 -7.52
N PHE A 22 -9.33 -13.28 -6.63
CA PHE A 22 -8.87 -13.03 -5.26
C PHE A 22 -10.01 -13.34 -4.30
N GLY A 23 -10.10 -14.56 -3.80
CA GLY A 23 -11.15 -14.92 -2.83
C GLY A 23 -11.24 -13.89 -1.70
N GLY A 24 -12.41 -13.25 -1.54
CA GLY A 24 -12.62 -12.23 -0.51
C GLY A 24 -12.00 -10.85 -0.82
N TRP A 25 -11.87 -10.49 -2.09
CA TRP A 25 -11.34 -9.17 -2.49
C TRP A 25 -12.14 -8.00 -1.90
N GLY A 26 -13.41 -8.19 -1.60
CA GLY A 26 -14.31 -7.19 -1.05
C GLY A 26 -15.53 -6.94 -1.93
N GLY A 27 -16.24 -5.86 -1.66
CA GLY A 27 -17.45 -5.45 -2.34
C GLY A 27 -17.34 -4.09 -3.03
N GLU A 28 -18.49 -3.43 -3.20
CA GLU A 28 -18.58 -2.11 -3.82
C GLU A 28 -17.84 -1.03 -3.02
N THR A 29 -17.85 -1.10 -1.70
CA THR A 29 -17.16 -0.11 -0.84
C THR A 29 -15.66 -0.13 -1.06
N GLU A 30 -15.05 -1.31 -1.12
CA GLU A 30 -13.64 -1.48 -1.46
C GLU A 30 -13.39 -1.03 -2.89
N PHE A 31 -14.26 -1.40 -3.84
CA PHE A 31 -14.13 -1.01 -5.23
C PHE A 31 -14.14 0.51 -5.41
N ASP A 32 -15.04 1.21 -4.73
CA ASP A 32 -15.11 2.66 -4.74
C ASP A 32 -13.84 3.30 -4.18
N TRP A 33 -13.38 2.79 -3.06
CA TRP A 33 -12.18 3.31 -2.41
C TRP A 33 -10.92 3.10 -3.25
N TYR A 34 -10.76 1.94 -3.89
CA TYR A 34 -9.58 1.62 -4.69
C TYR A 34 -9.59 2.31 -6.06
N PHE A 35 -10.74 2.44 -6.72
CA PHE A 35 -10.78 2.77 -8.15
C PHE A 35 -11.59 4.02 -8.51
N ARG A 36 -12.58 4.40 -7.71
CA ARG A 36 -13.44 5.56 -7.99
C ARG A 36 -13.05 6.80 -7.20
N ARG A 37 -12.40 6.62 -6.09
CA ARG A 37 -11.91 7.74 -5.30
C ARG A 37 -10.82 8.49 -6.07
N PRO A 38 -10.96 9.82 -6.27
CA PRO A 38 -9.89 10.60 -6.86
C PRO A 38 -8.72 10.68 -5.89
N PHE A 39 -7.51 10.53 -6.41
CA PHE A 39 -6.28 10.76 -5.68
C PHE A 39 -5.34 11.58 -6.57
N ALA A 40 -4.64 12.58 -6.01
CA ALA A 40 -3.84 13.52 -6.79
C ALA A 40 -4.61 14.08 -8.01
N GLY A 41 -5.90 14.39 -7.83
CA GLY A 41 -6.78 14.97 -8.85
C GLY A 41 -7.27 14.01 -9.94
N ALA A 42 -7.01 12.70 -9.84
CA ALA A 42 -7.43 11.71 -10.83
C ALA A 42 -7.94 10.41 -10.20
N VAL A 43 -8.94 9.79 -10.82
CA VAL A 43 -9.35 8.42 -10.51
C VAL A 43 -8.42 7.42 -11.18
N ALA A 44 -8.44 6.17 -10.73
CA ALA A 44 -7.63 5.11 -11.33
C ALA A 44 -8.03 4.83 -12.79
N ASP A 45 -7.03 4.73 -13.68
CA ASP A 45 -7.23 4.25 -15.04
C ASP A 45 -7.31 2.71 -15.02
N ARG A 46 -8.50 2.18 -15.31
CA ARG A 46 -8.77 0.73 -15.34
C ARG A 46 -8.80 0.23 -16.78
N PHE A 47 -8.27 -0.95 -17.01
CA PHE A 47 -8.28 -1.59 -18.32
C PHE A 47 -8.44 -3.11 -18.22
N VAL A 48 -8.84 -3.71 -19.33
CA VAL A 48 -9.02 -5.15 -19.48
C VAL A 48 -8.29 -5.67 -20.71
N ILE A 49 -7.89 -6.92 -20.67
CA ILE A 49 -7.40 -7.67 -21.83
C ILE A 49 -8.54 -8.54 -22.33
N VAL A 50 -8.91 -8.33 -23.58
CA VAL A 50 -9.98 -9.04 -24.26
C VAL A 50 -9.39 -10.03 -25.26
N ASP A 51 -9.91 -11.24 -25.26
CA ASP A 51 -9.59 -12.29 -26.23
C ASP A 51 -10.87 -13.01 -26.65
N ASP A 52 -11.11 -13.11 -27.95
CA ASP A 52 -12.35 -13.67 -28.52
C ASP A 52 -13.66 -13.08 -27.94
N GLY A 53 -13.62 -11.77 -27.60
CA GLY A 53 -14.76 -11.06 -27.02
C GLY A 53 -14.90 -11.17 -25.50
N GLU A 54 -14.10 -12.01 -24.85
CA GLU A 54 -14.16 -12.26 -23.41
C GLU A 54 -13.04 -11.55 -22.67
N TRP A 55 -13.33 -11.06 -21.47
CA TRP A 55 -12.31 -10.50 -20.57
C TRP A 55 -11.51 -11.62 -19.92
N ILE A 56 -10.22 -11.62 -20.15
CA ILE A 56 -9.33 -12.67 -19.62
C ILE A 56 -8.36 -12.19 -18.55
N ALA A 57 -8.09 -10.88 -18.49
CA ALA A 57 -7.23 -10.24 -17.48
C ALA A 57 -7.57 -8.76 -17.39
N GLY A 58 -7.07 -8.11 -16.36
CA GLY A 58 -7.21 -6.66 -16.19
C GLY A 58 -6.33 -6.12 -15.07
N SER A 59 -6.24 -4.80 -15.01
CA SER A 59 -5.52 -4.07 -13.97
C SER A 59 -6.01 -2.63 -13.90
N ALA A 60 -5.51 -1.91 -12.91
CA ALA A 60 -5.67 -0.46 -12.82
C ALA A 60 -4.34 0.21 -12.47
N VAL A 61 -4.24 1.49 -12.82
CA VAL A 61 -3.16 2.37 -12.39
C VAL A 61 -3.78 3.51 -11.59
N SER A 62 -3.49 3.55 -10.30
CA SER A 62 -3.87 4.65 -9.40
C SER A 62 -2.76 5.69 -9.37
N TRP A 63 -3.13 6.96 -9.40
CA TRP A 63 -2.19 8.07 -9.50
C TRP A 63 -1.82 8.61 -8.13
N ARG A 64 -0.53 8.82 -7.89
CA ARG A 64 -0.03 9.31 -6.62
C ARG A 64 1.12 10.30 -6.84
N LYS A 65 1.52 10.96 -5.77
CA LYS A 65 2.71 11.80 -5.70
C LYS A 65 3.67 11.26 -4.65
N LEU A 66 4.96 11.35 -4.95
CA LEU A 66 6.06 11.07 -4.01
C LEU A 66 6.91 12.33 -3.85
N ALA A 67 7.53 12.49 -2.68
CA ALA A 67 8.77 13.25 -2.57
C ALA A 67 9.95 12.30 -2.78
N ASP A 68 10.91 12.65 -3.60
CA ASP A 68 12.19 11.96 -3.62
C ASP A 68 13.05 12.36 -2.38
N ALA A 69 14.22 11.74 -2.20
CA ALA A 69 15.07 12.02 -1.06
C ALA A 69 15.59 13.48 -1.01
N GLY A 70 15.60 14.18 -2.14
CA GLY A 70 15.89 15.61 -2.24
C GLY A 70 14.68 16.51 -2.00
N GLY A 71 13.51 15.95 -1.79
CA GLY A 71 12.25 16.68 -1.59
C GLY A 71 11.53 17.07 -2.89
N ALA A 72 12.06 16.71 -4.07
CA ALA A 72 11.40 17.00 -5.33
C ALA A 72 10.16 16.12 -5.51
N GLU A 73 9.05 16.74 -5.96
CA GLU A 73 7.81 16.04 -6.25
C GLU A 73 7.97 15.17 -7.51
N ARG A 74 7.48 13.92 -7.42
CA ARG A 74 7.41 12.95 -8.50
C ARG A 74 5.98 12.45 -8.64
N ARG A 75 5.46 12.43 -9.87
CA ARG A 75 4.18 11.78 -10.16
C ARG A 75 4.43 10.29 -10.41
N VAL A 76 3.58 9.44 -9.84
CA VAL A 76 3.72 7.99 -9.99
C VAL A 76 2.38 7.33 -10.26
N GLY A 77 2.41 6.26 -11.05
CA GLY A 77 1.30 5.32 -11.17
C GLY A 77 1.54 4.12 -10.25
N ILE A 78 0.54 3.69 -9.52
CA ILE A 78 0.58 2.43 -8.75
C ILE A 78 -0.26 1.40 -9.47
N MET A 79 0.38 0.32 -9.91
CA MET A 79 -0.32 -0.83 -10.49
C MET A 79 -1.07 -1.57 -9.38
N THR A 80 -2.39 -1.60 -9.46
CA THR A 80 -3.26 -2.17 -8.43
C THR A 80 -4.34 -3.07 -9.01
N GLY A 81 -4.79 -4.06 -8.23
CA GLY A 81 -5.87 -4.95 -8.61
C GLY A 81 -5.61 -5.72 -9.92
N SER A 82 -4.36 -6.10 -10.20
CA SER A 82 -4.01 -6.87 -11.41
C SER A 82 -4.49 -8.31 -11.30
N TRP A 83 -5.32 -8.74 -12.21
CA TRP A 83 -5.93 -10.07 -12.22
C TRP A 83 -5.77 -10.77 -13.56
N THR A 84 -5.78 -12.10 -13.54
CA THR A 84 -5.84 -12.96 -14.74
C THR A 84 -6.70 -14.17 -14.40
N LEU A 85 -7.76 -14.39 -15.16
CA LEU A 85 -8.65 -15.53 -14.97
C LEU A 85 -7.85 -16.84 -15.02
N PRO A 86 -8.21 -17.84 -14.20
CA PRO A 86 -7.46 -19.11 -14.14
C PRO A 86 -7.22 -19.76 -15.51
N ALA A 87 -8.22 -19.76 -16.39
CA ALA A 87 -8.13 -20.33 -17.74
C ALA A 87 -7.18 -19.57 -18.69
N ALA A 88 -6.83 -18.32 -18.37
CA ALA A 88 -5.93 -17.49 -19.17
C ALA A 88 -4.50 -17.39 -18.61
N ARG A 89 -4.23 -18.04 -17.49
CA ARG A 89 -2.88 -18.05 -16.90
C ARG A 89 -1.89 -18.74 -17.84
N GLY A 90 -0.64 -18.30 -17.79
CA GLY A 90 0.42 -18.79 -18.68
C GLY A 90 0.41 -18.21 -20.10
N ARG A 91 -0.56 -17.37 -20.46
CA ARG A 91 -0.72 -16.77 -21.80
C ARG A 91 -0.03 -15.40 -21.95
N GLY A 92 0.79 -14.98 -20.99
CA GLY A 92 1.54 -13.72 -21.06
C GLY A 92 0.75 -12.47 -20.66
N CYS A 93 -0.51 -12.60 -20.19
CA CYS A 93 -1.37 -11.46 -19.83
C CYS A 93 -0.71 -10.50 -18.84
N PHE A 94 0.02 -10.99 -17.84
CA PHE A 94 0.64 -10.12 -16.84
C PHE A 94 1.78 -9.28 -17.41
N GLY A 95 2.57 -9.80 -18.35
CA GLY A 95 3.56 -9.00 -19.10
C GLY A 95 2.90 -7.88 -19.90
N THR A 96 1.76 -8.18 -20.55
CA THR A 96 0.95 -7.18 -21.25
C THR A 96 0.39 -6.11 -20.30
N ILE A 97 -0.05 -6.51 -19.10
CA ILE A 97 -0.51 -5.58 -18.03
C ILE A 97 0.63 -4.63 -17.64
N ILE A 98 1.83 -5.16 -17.35
CA ILE A 98 2.99 -4.33 -16.95
C ILE A 98 3.29 -3.29 -18.03
N GLU A 99 3.41 -3.72 -19.29
CA GLU A 99 3.77 -2.81 -20.39
C GLU A 99 2.71 -1.74 -20.63
N HIS A 100 1.42 -2.11 -20.62
CA HIS A 100 0.35 -1.14 -20.77
C HIS A 100 0.30 -0.14 -19.59
N SER A 101 0.47 -0.61 -18.36
CA SER A 101 0.53 0.27 -17.19
C SER A 101 1.70 1.26 -17.27
N ARG A 102 2.86 0.81 -17.80
CA ARG A 102 4.00 1.67 -18.04
C ARG A 102 3.71 2.74 -19.11
N LEU A 103 3.06 2.36 -20.20
CA LEU A 103 2.65 3.29 -21.25
C LEU A 103 1.65 4.34 -20.73
N LEU A 104 0.69 3.94 -19.90
CA LEU A 104 -0.21 4.88 -19.23
C LEU A 104 0.57 5.90 -18.37
N CYS A 105 1.62 5.46 -17.67
CA CYS A 105 2.48 6.40 -16.92
C CYS A 105 3.15 7.42 -17.85
N VAL A 106 3.67 6.99 -19.01
CA VAL A 106 4.26 7.90 -20.00
C VAL A 106 3.22 8.89 -20.53
N GLU A 107 2.02 8.42 -20.90
CA GLU A 107 0.93 9.25 -21.41
C GLU A 107 0.45 10.29 -20.39
N ARG A 108 0.42 9.92 -19.11
CA ARG A 108 0.02 10.81 -18.00
C ARG A 108 1.17 11.69 -17.49
N GLY A 109 2.39 11.55 -18.04
CA GLY A 109 3.58 12.26 -17.56
C GLY A 109 3.98 11.86 -16.13
N ALA A 110 3.67 10.63 -15.72
CA ALA A 110 4.13 10.10 -14.45
C ALA A 110 5.55 9.55 -14.58
N ASP A 111 6.40 9.90 -13.62
CA ASP A 111 7.82 9.53 -13.64
C ASP A 111 8.02 8.02 -13.60
N TRP A 112 7.29 7.32 -12.72
CA TRP A 112 7.48 5.89 -12.48
C TRP A 112 6.16 5.13 -12.35
N LEU A 113 6.22 3.83 -12.72
CA LEU A 113 5.20 2.85 -12.35
C LEU A 113 5.69 2.05 -11.14
N ILE A 114 4.87 1.98 -10.10
CA ILE A 114 5.15 1.27 -8.85
C ILE A 114 4.24 0.05 -8.74
N ALA A 115 4.77 -1.06 -8.19
CA ALA A 115 3.98 -2.15 -7.68
C ALA A 115 4.56 -2.70 -6.37
N PHE A 116 3.72 -3.32 -5.55
CA PHE A 116 4.10 -3.95 -4.29
C PHE A 116 3.96 -5.46 -4.41
N VAL A 117 5.02 -6.18 -4.18
CA VAL A 117 5.02 -7.64 -4.29
C VAL A 117 5.77 -8.30 -3.13
N THR A 118 5.30 -9.47 -2.69
CA THR A 118 6.06 -10.32 -1.78
C THR A 118 7.09 -11.14 -2.54
N GLN A 119 8.09 -11.65 -1.84
CA GLN A 119 9.15 -12.48 -2.42
C GLN A 119 8.60 -13.69 -3.19
N ASP A 120 7.55 -14.32 -2.68
CA ASP A 120 6.97 -15.54 -3.23
C ASP A 120 5.88 -15.27 -4.28
N ASN A 121 5.55 -13.99 -4.54
CA ASN A 121 4.53 -13.65 -5.52
C ASN A 121 5.04 -13.96 -6.93
N PRO A 122 4.31 -14.76 -7.73
CA PRO A 122 4.68 -15.07 -9.11
C PRO A 122 4.91 -13.83 -9.98
N SER A 123 4.23 -12.71 -9.68
CA SER A 123 4.36 -11.43 -10.37
C SER A 123 5.76 -10.81 -10.23
N ARG A 124 6.48 -11.10 -9.15
CA ARG A 124 7.82 -10.59 -8.90
C ARG A 124 8.77 -10.85 -10.07
N ARG A 125 8.83 -12.11 -10.52
CA ARG A 125 9.73 -12.49 -11.62
C ARG A 125 9.41 -11.77 -12.93
N GLN A 126 8.15 -11.45 -13.17
CA GLN A 126 7.76 -10.71 -14.38
C GLN A 126 8.17 -9.24 -14.29
N LEU A 127 8.02 -8.63 -13.11
CA LEU A 127 8.49 -7.26 -12.86
C LEU A 127 10.02 -7.16 -12.97
N GLU A 128 10.76 -8.11 -12.41
CA GLU A 128 12.22 -8.20 -12.57
C GLU A 128 12.62 -8.28 -14.05
N ARG A 129 11.96 -9.16 -14.83
CA ARG A 129 12.22 -9.30 -16.29
C ARG A 129 11.87 -8.05 -17.08
N ALA A 130 10.90 -7.27 -16.62
CA ALA A 130 10.55 -5.98 -17.20
C ALA A 130 11.59 -4.88 -16.88
N GLY A 131 12.62 -5.18 -16.09
CA GLY A 131 13.68 -4.24 -15.73
C GLY A 131 13.36 -3.35 -14.55
N SER A 132 12.46 -3.78 -13.64
CA SER A 132 12.15 -3.00 -12.44
C SER A 132 13.36 -2.86 -11.52
N LEU A 133 13.57 -1.67 -10.98
CA LEU A 133 14.35 -1.49 -9.77
C LEU A 133 13.57 -2.13 -8.60
N MET A 134 14.24 -3.02 -7.85
CA MET A 134 13.65 -3.76 -6.73
C MET A 134 14.14 -3.17 -5.42
N ILE A 135 13.24 -2.56 -4.65
CA ILE A 135 13.54 -1.96 -3.35
C ILE A 135 13.05 -2.90 -2.27
N PRO A 136 13.93 -3.44 -1.42
CA PRO A 136 13.54 -4.39 -0.37
C PRO A 136 12.54 -3.79 0.62
N THR A 137 11.62 -4.63 1.06
CA THR A 137 10.61 -4.30 2.08
C THR A 137 10.32 -5.52 2.93
N ASP A 138 9.68 -5.30 4.07
CA ASP A 138 9.32 -6.35 5.00
C ASP A 138 7.83 -6.36 5.31
N TYR A 139 7.25 -7.56 5.26
CA TYR A 139 5.91 -7.87 5.74
C TYR A 139 6.09 -8.65 7.04
N LEU A 140 5.60 -8.08 8.14
CA LEU A 140 5.82 -8.59 9.49
C LEU A 140 4.48 -8.97 10.13
N TRP A 141 4.47 -10.08 10.89
CA TRP A 141 3.29 -10.50 11.65
C TRP A 141 3.66 -11.22 12.93
N SER A 142 2.77 -11.15 13.94
CA SER A 142 2.91 -11.96 15.14
C SER A 142 2.39 -13.38 14.90
N GLU A 143 3.05 -14.35 15.50
CA GLU A 143 2.52 -15.71 15.62
C GLU A 143 1.33 -15.72 16.62
N GLU A 144 0.48 -16.75 16.53
CA GLU A 144 -0.64 -16.94 17.44
C GLU A 144 -0.15 -17.27 18.88
N GLY A 145 -0.86 -16.79 19.88
CA GLY A 145 -0.78 -17.31 21.24
C GLY A 145 0.20 -16.67 22.22
N ALA A 146 1.05 -15.73 21.81
CA ALA A 146 1.97 -15.08 22.73
C ALA A 146 1.38 -13.78 23.30
N ALA A 147 0.79 -13.83 24.49
CA ALA A 147 0.52 -12.61 25.25
C ALA A 147 1.82 -11.82 25.40
N ALA A 148 1.85 -10.57 24.95
CA ALA A 148 3.01 -9.71 25.10
C ALA A 148 2.63 -8.53 25.99
N PRO A 149 3.45 -8.22 27.01
CA PRO A 149 3.30 -6.96 27.72
C PRO A 149 3.56 -5.79 26.77
N GLY A 150 2.80 -4.74 26.92
CA GLY A 150 2.97 -3.51 26.14
C GLY A 150 2.08 -2.42 26.71
N PRO A 151 2.38 -1.16 26.43
CA PRO A 151 1.54 -0.06 26.87
C PRO A 151 0.14 -0.22 26.30
N GLU A 152 -0.85 0.25 27.05
CA GLU A 152 -2.25 0.30 26.59
C GLU A 152 -2.45 1.55 25.74
N PRO A 153 -2.73 1.43 24.43
CA PRO A 153 -3.01 2.61 23.63
C PRO A 153 -4.44 3.09 23.88
N LEU A 154 -4.63 4.39 23.91
CA LEU A 154 -5.92 5.04 24.06
C LEU A 154 -6.53 5.32 22.69
N SER A 155 -7.80 4.99 22.51
CA SER A 155 -8.54 5.42 21.31
C SER A 155 -8.80 6.91 21.37
N VAL A 156 -8.48 7.63 20.30
CA VAL A 156 -8.61 9.09 20.22
C VAL A 156 -9.68 9.45 19.19
N GLU A 157 -10.43 10.50 19.49
CA GLU A 157 -11.44 11.03 18.59
C GLU A 157 -10.80 11.67 17.34
N ARG A 158 -11.48 11.50 16.19
CA ARG A 158 -11.05 12.01 14.88
C ARG A 158 -11.65 13.40 14.65
N SER A 159 -11.19 14.42 15.36
CA SER A 159 -11.55 15.81 15.05
C SER A 159 -10.76 16.34 13.84
N PRO A 160 -11.28 17.33 13.09
CA PRO A 160 -10.55 17.97 12.00
C PRO A 160 -9.18 18.50 12.42
N ASP A 161 -9.10 19.18 13.56
CA ASP A 161 -7.85 19.74 14.11
C ASP A 161 -6.83 18.64 14.41
N ARG A 162 -7.30 17.51 14.94
CA ARG A 162 -6.42 16.36 15.21
C ARG A 162 -5.89 15.74 13.93
N ILE A 163 -6.73 15.60 12.92
CA ILE A 163 -6.35 15.09 11.58
C ILE A 163 -5.30 15.99 10.95
N GLU A 164 -5.49 17.32 10.99
CA GLU A 164 -4.52 18.27 10.48
C GLU A 164 -3.17 18.17 11.20
N ALA A 165 -3.18 18.14 12.52
CA ALA A 165 -1.96 18.00 13.33
C ALA A 165 -1.22 16.68 13.03
N LEU A 166 -1.93 15.58 12.84
CA LEU A 166 -1.35 14.29 12.50
C LEU A 166 -0.77 14.27 11.09
N TRP A 167 -1.46 14.85 10.11
CA TRP A 167 -0.95 15.00 8.75
C TRP A 167 0.35 15.79 8.71
N GLN A 168 0.41 16.95 9.41
CA GLN A 168 1.62 17.76 9.49
C GLN A 168 2.79 16.98 10.08
N ARG A 169 2.58 16.30 11.22
CA ARG A 169 3.61 15.47 11.86
C ARG A 169 4.04 14.30 10.98
N HIS A 170 3.09 13.58 10.37
CA HIS A 170 3.39 12.47 9.47
C HIS A 170 4.20 12.93 8.26
N SER A 171 3.85 14.08 7.68
CA SER A 171 4.55 14.65 6.52
C SER A 171 6.01 15.02 6.86
N ALA A 172 6.30 15.46 8.08
CA ALA A 172 7.66 15.79 8.53
C ALA A 172 8.53 14.52 8.76
N LEU A 173 7.96 13.39 9.14
CA LEU A 173 8.70 12.17 9.50
C LEU A 173 9.51 11.53 8.35
N GLY A 174 9.17 11.84 7.13
CA GLY A 174 9.81 11.25 5.95
C GLY A 174 10.80 12.18 5.24
N GLU A 175 11.18 13.33 5.82
CA GLU A 175 12.16 14.23 5.21
C GLU A 175 13.49 13.52 4.96
N GLY A 176 14.10 13.77 3.79
CA GLY A 176 15.31 13.08 3.36
C GLY A 176 15.11 11.64 2.87
N ARG A 177 13.85 11.18 2.77
CA ARG A 177 13.50 9.83 2.29
C ARG A 177 12.49 9.91 1.16
N VAL A 178 12.45 8.89 0.32
CA VAL A 178 11.38 8.72 -0.68
C VAL A 178 10.10 8.33 0.06
N ARG A 179 9.05 9.14 -0.07
CA ARG A 179 7.77 8.94 0.63
C ARG A 179 6.59 9.42 -0.21
N PHE A 180 5.39 8.90 0.08
CA PHE A 180 4.18 9.45 -0.52
C PHE A 180 3.87 10.85 0.02
N LEU A 181 3.39 11.70 -0.88
CA LEU A 181 2.90 13.03 -0.56
C LEU A 181 1.37 13.03 -0.50
N TYR A 182 0.85 13.74 0.47
CA TYR A 182 -0.57 14.03 0.64
C TYR A 182 -0.75 15.54 0.59
N GLU A 183 -1.51 16.00 -0.39
CA GLU A 183 -1.62 17.45 -0.70
C GLU A 183 -2.21 18.25 0.47
N ASP A 184 -3.11 17.63 1.23
CA ASP A 184 -3.81 18.24 2.35
C ASP A 184 -4.24 17.17 3.38
N PRO A 185 -4.76 17.60 4.55
CA PRO A 185 -5.27 16.70 5.59
C PRO A 185 -6.38 15.79 5.09
N GLN A 186 -7.23 16.24 4.14
CA GLN A 186 -8.34 15.46 3.62
C GLN A 186 -7.83 14.31 2.72
N ALA A 187 -6.86 14.58 1.85
CA ALA A 187 -6.21 13.56 1.03
C ALA A 187 -5.51 12.52 1.92
N TRP A 188 -4.84 12.95 2.98
CA TRP A 188 -4.21 12.08 3.97
C TRP A 188 -5.23 11.23 4.71
N ALA A 189 -6.31 11.84 5.23
CA ALA A 189 -7.38 11.13 5.92
C ALA A 189 -8.06 10.12 5.00
N GLY A 190 -8.40 10.50 3.76
CA GLY A 190 -8.99 9.62 2.77
C GLY A 190 -8.16 8.38 2.46
N GLN A 191 -6.83 8.47 2.59
CA GLN A 191 -5.92 7.33 2.36
C GLN A 191 -5.70 6.48 3.61
N LEU A 192 -5.59 7.10 4.78
CA LEU A 192 -5.11 6.43 5.99
C LEU A 192 -6.21 6.22 7.03
N VAL A 193 -7.27 7.04 7.03
CA VAL A 193 -8.32 7.06 8.07
C VAL A 193 -9.65 6.56 7.53
N ASP A 194 -10.10 7.09 6.38
CA ASP A 194 -11.41 6.81 5.78
C ASP A 194 -11.35 5.61 4.84
N ARG A 195 -10.89 4.50 5.35
CA ARG A 195 -10.73 3.24 4.61
C ARG A 195 -12.01 2.39 4.69
N PRO A 196 -12.20 1.43 3.77
CA PRO A 196 -13.35 0.52 3.80
C PRO A 196 -13.46 -0.28 5.11
N LEU A 197 -12.32 -0.69 5.66
CA LEU A 197 -12.28 -1.38 6.95
C LEU A 197 -12.14 -0.37 8.10
N PRO A 198 -12.67 -0.69 9.29
CA PRO A 198 -12.56 0.18 10.45
C PRO A 198 -11.10 0.51 10.76
N THR A 199 -10.80 1.79 10.84
CA THR A 199 -9.48 2.30 11.23
C THR A 199 -9.59 2.93 12.61
N ASP A 200 -8.70 2.63 13.51
CA ASP A 200 -8.59 3.26 14.82
C ASP A 200 -7.41 4.24 14.82
N LEU A 201 -7.63 5.43 15.36
CA LEU A 201 -6.57 6.33 15.76
C LEU A 201 -6.27 6.06 17.22
N LEU A 202 -5.05 5.68 17.52
CA LEU A 202 -4.59 5.31 18.85
C LEU A 202 -3.46 6.25 19.28
N GLU A 203 -3.47 6.67 20.52
CA GLU A 203 -2.38 7.41 21.18
C GLU A 203 -1.70 6.51 22.21
N VAL A 204 -0.39 6.50 22.22
CA VAL A 204 0.42 5.88 23.25
C VAL A 204 1.08 7.01 24.03
N GLU A 205 0.70 7.14 25.30
CA GLU A 205 1.10 8.28 26.15
C GLU A 205 2.61 8.54 26.11
N GLY A 206 2.97 9.77 25.76
CA GLY A 206 4.36 10.22 25.66
C GLY A 206 5.16 9.63 24.49
N ARG A 207 4.57 8.75 23.65
CA ARG A 207 5.28 8.06 22.55
C ARG A 207 4.80 8.48 21.17
N GLY A 208 3.54 8.91 21.05
CA GLY A 208 2.97 9.35 19.79
C GLY A 208 1.69 8.63 19.40
N ASP A 209 1.37 8.68 18.10
CA ASP A 209 0.12 8.19 17.55
C ASP A 209 0.37 7.05 16.56
N VAL A 210 -0.62 6.18 16.40
CA VAL A 210 -0.58 5.11 15.41
C VAL A 210 -1.98 4.91 14.79
N LEU A 211 -2.02 4.76 13.48
CA LEU A 211 -3.22 4.40 12.74
C LEU A 211 -3.25 2.89 12.52
N VAL A 212 -4.35 2.26 12.89
CA VAL A 212 -4.51 0.81 12.85
C VAL A 212 -5.79 0.44 12.13
N GLU A 213 -5.70 -0.35 11.08
CA GLU A 213 -6.85 -0.93 10.39
C GLU A 213 -7.19 -2.29 11.03
N ARG A 214 -8.46 -2.47 11.38
CA ARG A 214 -8.94 -3.71 11.99
C ARG A 214 -9.50 -4.67 10.96
N HIS A 215 -8.85 -5.83 10.86
CA HIS A 215 -9.37 -6.98 10.14
C HIS A 215 -9.99 -7.99 11.11
N ALA A 216 -10.74 -8.95 10.58
CA ALA A 216 -11.34 -10.00 11.40
C ALA A 216 -10.33 -10.79 12.23
N VAL A 217 -9.13 -11.03 11.66
CA VAL A 217 -8.10 -11.92 12.25
C VAL A 217 -6.79 -11.21 12.58
N PHE A 218 -6.62 -9.95 12.21
CA PHE A 218 -5.41 -9.19 12.53
C PHE A 218 -5.70 -7.68 12.64
N ASP A 219 -4.84 -6.98 13.36
CA ASP A 219 -4.74 -5.52 13.38
C ASP A 219 -3.51 -5.13 12.55
N ARG A 220 -3.68 -4.24 11.57
CA ARG A 220 -2.62 -3.78 10.69
C ARG A 220 -2.22 -2.35 11.01
N ILE A 221 -0.94 -2.11 11.31
CA ILE A 221 -0.42 -0.75 11.35
C ILE A 221 -0.50 -0.15 9.94
N LEU A 222 -1.18 0.99 9.82
CA LEU A 222 -1.22 1.79 8.60
C LEU A 222 -0.11 2.82 8.57
N ALA A 223 0.06 3.55 9.67
CA ALA A 223 1.09 4.56 9.83
C ALA A 223 1.47 4.71 11.32
N THR A 224 2.76 4.97 11.55
CA THR A 224 3.30 5.35 12.86
C THR A 224 3.69 6.82 12.86
N ILE A 225 3.26 7.58 13.88
CA ILE A 225 3.55 9.00 14.05
C ILE A 225 4.23 9.18 15.44
N PRO A 226 5.49 8.76 15.59
CA PRO A 226 6.19 8.78 16.85
C PRO A 226 6.48 10.21 17.32
N SER A 227 6.63 10.40 18.64
CA SER A 227 7.11 11.66 19.22
C SER A 227 8.61 11.86 18.98
N THR A 228 9.37 10.75 19.05
CA THR A 228 10.78 10.68 18.64
C THR A 228 11.00 9.46 17.74
N PRO A 229 12.05 9.40 16.93
CA PRO A 229 12.32 8.23 16.09
C PRO A 229 12.34 6.90 16.86
N ASP A 230 12.84 6.88 18.08
CA ASP A 230 12.98 5.69 18.94
C ASP A 230 11.61 5.18 19.46
N ASP A 231 10.58 5.99 19.43
CA ASP A 231 9.25 5.60 19.91
C ASP A 231 8.48 4.66 18.96
N ARG A 232 8.95 4.45 17.73
CA ARG A 232 8.30 3.57 16.75
C ARG A 232 8.14 2.15 17.25
N LEU A 233 9.15 1.61 17.90
CA LEU A 233 9.08 0.27 18.50
C LEU A 233 8.02 0.20 19.60
N GLU A 234 7.90 1.22 20.43
CA GLU A 234 6.89 1.25 21.50
C GLU A 234 5.46 1.36 20.94
N LEU A 235 5.27 2.13 19.86
CA LEU A 235 4.00 2.17 19.13
C LEU A 235 3.64 0.79 18.56
N ALA A 236 4.58 0.11 17.91
CA ALA A 236 4.36 -1.23 17.37
C ALA A 236 4.08 -2.26 18.50
N ARG A 237 4.77 -2.14 19.65
CA ARG A 237 4.55 -2.97 20.84
C ARG A 237 3.15 -2.79 21.41
N ALA A 238 2.66 -1.56 21.49
CA ALA A 238 1.31 -1.25 21.97
C ALA A 238 0.25 -1.87 21.05
N VAL A 239 0.37 -1.71 19.74
CA VAL A 239 -0.57 -2.29 18.76
C VAL A 239 -0.54 -3.82 18.81
N ARG A 240 0.66 -4.44 18.87
CA ARG A 240 0.79 -5.89 18.99
C ARG A 240 0.11 -6.40 20.26
N ALA A 241 0.37 -5.79 21.41
CA ALA A 241 -0.24 -6.17 22.68
C ALA A 241 -1.77 -6.05 22.62
N ARG A 242 -2.30 -4.96 22.06
CA ARG A 242 -3.74 -4.75 21.84
C ARG A 242 -4.35 -5.83 20.92
N ALA A 243 -3.71 -6.11 19.79
CA ALA A 243 -4.19 -7.12 18.84
C ALA A 243 -4.31 -8.50 19.50
N LEU A 244 -3.26 -8.92 20.21
CA LEU A 244 -3.21 -10.21 20.90
C LEU A 244 -4.24 -10.32 22.03
N ARG A 245 -4.45 -9.25 22.83
CA ARG A 245 -5.54 -9.21 23.82
C ARG A 245 -6.93 -9.34 23.19
N GLY A 246 -7.09 -8.82 21.97
CA GLY A 246 -8.31 -8.96 21.19
C GLY A 246 -8.43 -10.27 20.40
N GLY A 247 -7.56 -11.24 20.62
CA GLY A 247 -7.52 -12.52 19.88
C GLY A 247 -7.16 -12.38 18.40
N ARG A 248 -6.50 -11.28 18.03
CA ARG A 248 -6.08 -10.99 16.65
C ARG A 248 -4.55 -11.01 16.55
N ARG A 249 -4.05 -11.22 15.36
CA ARG A 249 -2.62 -11.07 15.06
C ARG A 249 -2.26 -9.60 14.84
N PHE A 250 -0.99 -9.28 15.02
CA PHE A 250 -0.41 -8.03 14.58
C PHE A 250 0.12 -8.19 13.15
N PHE A 251 -0.02 -7.16 12.33
CA PHE A 251 0.55 -7.09 10.99
C PHE A 251 1.13 -5.69 10.71
N ALA A 252 2.30 -5.65 10.08
CA ALA A 252 2.92 -4.42 9.60
C ALA A 252 3.63 -4.64 8.27
N PHE A 253 3.81 -3.55 7.53
CA PHE A 253 4.67 -3.47 6.36
C PHE A 253 5.54 -2.24 6.50
N THR A 254 6.81 -2.37 6.19
CA THR A 254 7.75 -1.25 6.19
C THR A 254 8.79 -1.39 5.07
N SER A 255 9.20 -0.26 4.53
CA SER A 255 10.35 -0.15 3.62
C SER A 255 11.65 0.22 4.34
N ARG A 256 11.63 0.29 5.67
CA ARG A 256 12.79 0.61 6.50
C ARG A 256 13.39 -0.68 7.06
N ALA A 257 14.49 -1.12 6.46
CA ALA A 257 15.13 -2.39 6.84
C ALA A 257 15.58 -2.43 8.31
N GLU A 258 16.10 -1.32 8.83
CA GLU A 258 16.54 -1.20 10.24
C GLU A 258 15.35 -1.38 11.19
N GLU A 259 14.23 -0.70 10.91
CA GLU A 259 12.99 -0.83 11.67
C GLU A 259 12.44 -2.26 11.62
N ALA A 260 12.47 -2.88 10.45
CA ALA A 260 12.02 -4.27 10.30
C ALA A 260 12.86 -5.25 11.12
N ALA A 261 14.18 -5.08 11.14
CA ALA A 261 15.09 -5.93 11.92
C ALA A 261 14.84 -5.77 13.43
N GLU A 262 14.74 -4.53 13.90
CA GLU A 262 14.44 -4.21 15.29
C GLU A 262 13.09 -4.80 15.74
N TRP A 263 12.05 -4.60 14.94
CA TRP A 263 10.71 -5.11 15.27
C TRP A 263 10.65 -6.64 15.27
N ARG A 264 11.36 -7.31 14.35
CA ARG A 264 11.45 -8.78 14.36
C ARG A 264 12.03 -9.30 15.66
N GLU A 265 13.15 -8.74 16.08
CA GLU A 265 13.83 -9.18 17.30
C GLU A 265 13.03 -8.82 18.56
N ALA A 266 12.70 -7.53 18.73
CA ALA A 266 12.08 -7.02 19.96
C ALA A 266 10.64 -7.50 20.18
N LEU A 267 9.92 -7.80 19.11
CA LEU A 267 8.52 -8.24 19.16
C LEU A 267 8.33 -9.71 18.79
N ALA A 268 9.40 -10.45 18.56
CA ALA A 268 9.36 -11.85 18.12
C ALA A 268 8.40 -12.07 16.93
N LEU A 269 8.61 -11.31 15.84
CA LEU A 269 7.75 -11.35 14.67
C LEU A 269 8.29 -12.32 13.61
N GLY A 270 7.39 -13.09 13.03
CA GLY A 270 7.59 -13.72 11.74
C GLY A 270 7.51 -12.69 10.61
N GLY A 271 7.81 -13.12 9.39
CA GLY A 271 7.68 -12.22 8.25
C GLY A 271 8.17 -12.82 6.94
N THR A 272 7.86 -12.11 5.87
CA THR A 272 8.41 -12.40 4.55
C THR A 272 8.99 -11.14 3.93
N ALA A 273 10.06 -11.30 3.17
CA ALA A 273 10.58 -10.22 2.35
C ALA A 273 9.60 -9.86 1.22
N GLY A 274 9.65 -8.63 0.80
CA GLY A 274 8.93 -8.14 -0.35
C GLY A 274 9.71 -7.05 -1.05
N PHE A 275 9.05 -6.42 -2.03
CA PHE A 275 9.66 -5.36 -2.81
C PHE A 275 8.63 -4.29 -3.18
N ILE A 276 9.08 -3.05 -3.15
CA ILE A 276 8.53 -1.99 -3.97
C ILE A 276 9.27 -2.09 -5.30
N THR A 277 8.54 -2.21 -6.40
CA THR A 277 9.13 -2.30 -7.73
C THR A 277 8.89 -1.01 -8.49
N LEU A 278 9.92 -0.46 -9.13
CA LEU A 278 9.82 0.73 -9.95
C LEU A 278 10.21 0.45 -11.38
N LEU A 279 9.33 0.79 -12.30
CA LEU A 279 9.60 0.83 -13.73
C LEU A 279 9.64 2.27 -14.23
N ALA A 280 10.47 2.54 -15.23
CA ALA A 280 10.49 3.82 -15.90
C ALA A 280 9.13 4.14 -16.53
N GLY A 281 8.59 5.32 -16.21
CA GLY A 281 7.51 5.97 -16.92
C GLY A 281 8.07 7.05 -17.84
N ALA A 282 7.77 8.30 -17.55
CA ALA A 282 8.33 9.46 -18.24
C ALA A 282 9.78 9.77 -17.84
N SER A 283 10.24 9.24 -16.70
CA SER A 283 11.61 9.42 -16.19
C SER A 283 12.24 8.06 -15.86
N PRO A 284 13.58 7.94 -15.89
CA PRO A 284 14.26 6.73 -15.43
C PRO A 284 14.00 6.53 -13.91
N PRO A 285 14.05 5.28 -13.41
CA PRO A 285 14.01 5.04 -11.99
C PRO A 285 15.15 5.77 -11.26
N PRO A 286 14.98 6.08 -9.96
CA PRO A 286 16.04 6.68 -9.17
C PRO A 286 17.20 5.71 -9.01
N GLU A 287 18.34 6.22 -8.56
CA GLU A 287 19.48 5.37 -8.21
C GLU A 287 19.11 4.38 -7.08
N ALA A 288 19.71 3.18 -7.16
CA ALA A 288 19.54 2.19 -6.10
C ALA A 288 20.15 2.70 -4.79
N GLY A 289 19.56 2.30 -3.67
CA GLY A 289 20.09 2.63 -2.34
C GLY A 289 19.52 3.90 -1.70
N LEU A 290 18.60 4.62 -2.36
CA LEU A 290 17.88 5.71 -1.70
C LEU A 290 17.07 5.19 -0.52
N PRO A 291 17.02 5.95 0.61
CA PRO A 291 16.23 5.58 1.77
C PRO A 291 14.74 5.78 1.48
N TRP A 292 13.92 4.76 1.77
CA TRP A 292 12.46 4.77 1.60
C TRP A 292 11.75 4.84 2.94
N SER A 293 10.58 5.46 2.95
CA SER A 293 9.71 5.57 4.12
C SER A 293 8.26 5.35 3.72
N ILE A 294 7.92 4.09 3.47
CA ILE A 294 6.58 3.65 3.07
C ILE A 294 6.08 2.62 4.06
N GLU A 295 4.85 2.82 4.53
CA GLU A 295 4.15 1.95 5.49
C GLU A 295 2.90 1.30 4.85
N SER A 296 2.18 0.45 5.60
CA SER A 296 1.02 -0.27 5.05
C SER A 296 -0.07 0.64 4.50
N GLY A 297 -0.30 1.77 5.14
CA GLY A 297 -1.34 2.71 4.75
C GLY A 297 -1.09 3.41 3.42
N ASP A 298 0.15 3.54 3.03
CA ASP A 298 0.55 4.12 1.75
C ASP A 298 0.20 3.23 0.55
N ARG A 299 0.01 1.95 0.80
CA ARG A 299 -0.31 0.96 -0.23
C ARG A 299 -1.79 1.05 -0.61
N VAL A 300 -2.04 0.90 -1.89
CA VAL A 300 -3.40 0.84 -2.47
C VAL A 300 -3.77 -0.61 -2.76
#